data_b16075e34d896112351f4354e9546762
#
_entry.id   b16075e34d896112351f4354e9546762
#
_cell.length_a   1.000
_cell.length_b   1.000
_cell.length_c   1.000
_cell.angle_alpha   90.00
_cell.angle_beta   90.00
_cell.angle_gamma   90.00
#
_symmetry.space_group_name_H-M   'P 1'
#
loop_
_entity.id
_entity.type
_entity.pdbx_description
1 polymer ?
#
loop_
_entity_poly.entity_id
_entity_poly.type
_entity_poly.pdbx_seq_one_letter_code
_entity_poly.pdbx_strand_id
1 'polypeptide(L)'
;MAKAVKAKQLIFSLPNKVGLLSEVASAIAAANVNIEAVCAYERGYGYFMMVTDNVAKAKKVLTKMGAEVHVEDVLSLEVPNKVGQLEKVAKKIAEAGIDIHFVYGSPGKGKTATLVLKTANDRKTAKVIAA
;
A
#
# COMPACT_ATOMS: atom_id res chain seq x y z
N MET A 1 15.00 7.70 11.13
CA MET A 1 14.32 6.72 11.97
C MET A 1 13.02 6.29 11.31
N ALA A 2 12.78 5.00 11.17
CA ALA A 2 11.56 4.50 10.54
C ALA A 2 10.42 4.45 11.56
N LYS A 3 9.22 4.79 11.11
CA LYS A 3 8.02 4.76 11.94
C LYS A 3 6.97 3.93 11.21
N ALA A 4 6.47 2.88 11.87
CA ALA A 4 5.47 1.99 11.31
C ALA A 4 4.11 2.24 11.94
N VAL A 5 3.09 2.38 11.12
CA VAL A 5 1.71 2.60 11.53
C VAL A 5 0.83 1.55 10.87
N LYS A 6 -0.13 1.01 11.60
CA LYS A 6 -1.12 0.09 11.03
C LYS A 6 -2.01 0.84 10.04
N ALA A 7 -2.28 0.21 8.90
CA ALA A 7 -3.15 0.76 7.88
C ALA A 7 -4.01 -0.34 7.27
N LYS A 8 -5.07 0.04 6.60
CA LYS A 8 -5.92 -0.88 5.85
C LYS A 8 -5.67 -0.69 4.37
N GLN A 9 -5.55 -1.78 3.65
CA GLN A 9 -5.32 -1.78 2.23
C GLN A 9 -6.47 -2.46 1.50
N LEU A 10 -6.88 -1.86 0.39
CA LEU A 10 -7.86 -2.44 -0.52
C LEU A 10 -7.10 -3.22 -1.58
N ILE A 11 -7.51 -4.46 -1.82
CA ILE A 11 -6.97 -5.29 -2.89
C ILE A 11 -8.12 -5.65 -3.81
N PHE A 12 -7.98 -5.38 -5.09
CA PHE A 12 -9.02 -5.68 -6.06
C PHE A 12 -8.46 -5.83 -7.46
N SER A 13 -9.26 -6.39 -8.34
CA SER A 13 -8.93 -6.51 -9.75
C SER A 13 -10.15 -6.17 -10.61
N LEU A 14 -9.88 -5.70 -11.80
CA LEU A 14 -10.90 -5.38 -12.81
C LEU A 14 -10.37 -5.81 -14.17
N PRO A 15 -11.27 -6.13 -15.13
CA PRO A 15 -10.81 -6.40 -16.50
C PRO A 15 -9.98 -5.24 -17.01
N ASN A 16 -8.80 -5.56 -17.56
CA ASN A 16 -7.90 -4.52 -18.02
C ASN A 16 -8.39 -3.87 -19.31
N LYS A 17 -8.19 -2.57 -19.41
CA LYS A 17 -8.45 -1.79 -20.61
C LYS A 17 -7.64 -0.52 -20.56
N VAL A 18 -7.44 0.11 -21.70
CA VAL A 18 -6.83 1.44 -21.76
C VAL A 18 -7.70 2.40 -20.93
N GLY A 19 -7.06 3.15 -20.03
CA GLY A 19 -7.75 4.12 -19.18
C GLY A 19 -8.33 3.56 -17.89
N LEU A 20 -8.06 2.29 -17.55
CA LEU A 20 -8.60 1.70 -16.33
C LEU A 20 -8.18 2.46 -15.08
N LEU A 21 -6.92 2.81 -14.96
CA LEU A 21 -6.44 3.58 -13.81
C LEU A 21 -7.16 4.92 -13.69
N SER A 22 -7.37 5.60 -14.80
CA SER A 22 -8.09 6.86 -14.84
C SER A 22 -9.54 6.70 -14.35
N GLU A 23 -10.22 5.64 -14.77
CA GLU A 23 -11.59 5.37 -14.32
C GLU A 23 -11.65 5.10 -12.83
N VAL A 24 -10.74 4.28 -12.33
CA VAL A 24 -10.68 3.95 -10.89
C VAL A 24 -10.40 5.22 -10.09
N ALA A 25 -9.40 5.98 -10.48
CA ALA A 25 -9.02 7.20 -9.76
C ALA A 25 -10.15 8.25 -9.81
N SER A 26 -10.84 8.37 -10.94
CA SER A 26 -11.96 9.30 -11.07
C SER A 26 -13.13 8.93 -10.16
N ALA A 27 -13.46 7.64 -10.07
CA ALA A 27 -14.54 7.16 -9.22
C ALA A 27 -14.24 7.42 -7.73
N ILE A 28 -13.00 7.17 -7.32
CA ILE A 28 -12.55 7.41 -5.95
C ILE A 28 -12.57 8.91 -5.64
N ALA A 29 -12.07 9.73 -6.55
CA ALA A 29 -12.06 11.19 -6.39
C ALA A 29 -13.48 11.76 -6.32
N ALA A 30 -14.40 11.26 -7.13
CA ALA A 30 -15.80 11.71 -7.12
C ALA A 30 -16.49 11.41 -5.78
N ALA A 31 -16.02 10.41 -5.06
CA ALA A 31 -16.53 10.08 -3.72
C ALA A 31 -15.82 10.88 -2.62
N ASN A 32 -14.94 11.79 -2.98
CA ASN A 32 -14.17 12.61 -2.05
C ASN A 32 -13.27 11.77 -1.14
N VAL A 33 -12.65 10.75 -1.72
CA VAL A 33 -11.69 9.88 -1.03
C VAL A 33 -10.30 10.17 -1.56
N ASN A 34 -9.33 10.32 -0.67
CA ASN A 34 -7.95 10.54 -1.03
C ASN A 34 -7.19 9.22 -1.12
N ILE A 35 -6.48 9.01 -2.20
CA ILE A 35 -5.60 7.85 -2.37
C ILE A 35 -4.24 8.23 -1.81
N GLU A 36 -3.84 7.54 -0.75
CA GLU A 36 -2.58 7.80 -0.06
C GLU A 36 -1.41 7.00 -0.64
N ALA A 37 -1.71 5.81 -1.15
CA ALA A 37 -0.71 4.98 -1.81
C ALA A 37 -1.43 4.02 -2.76
N VAL A 38 -0.80 3.71 -3.87
CA VAL A 38 -1.37 2.79 -4.86
C VAL A 38 -0.25 2.04 -5.58
N CYS A 39 -0.50 0.77 -5.81
CA CYS A 39 0.30 -0.06 -6.69
C CYS A 39 -0.65 -0.75 -7.65
N ALA A 40 -0.46 -0.53 -8.93
CA ALA A 40 -1.31 -1.12 -9.96
C ALA A 40 -0.45 -1.76 -11.03
N TYR A 41 -0.88 -2.93 -11.50
CA TYR A 41 -0.15 -3.61 -12.57
C TYR A 41 -1.11 -4.45 -13.40
N GLU A 42 -0.69 -4.82 -14.59
CA GLU A 42 -1.48 -5.60 -15.53
C GLU A 42 -0.86 -7.00 -15.67
N ARG A 43 -1.69 -8.03 -15.55
CA ARG A 43 -1.36 -9.42 -15.87
C ARG A 43 -2.62 -10.14 -16.32
N GLY A 44 -3.10 -9.82 -17.51
CA GLY A 44 -4.38 -10.30 -18.00
C GLY A 44 -5.56 -9.51 -17.45
N TYR A 45 -5.47 -9.11 -16.19
CA TYR A 45 -6.40 -8.21 -15.50
C TYR A 45 -5.60 -7.02 -14.97
N GLY A 46 -6.30 -5.94 -14.62
CA GLY A 46 -5.71 -4.86 -13.86
C GLY A 46 -5.81 -5.17 -12.38
N TYR A 47 -4.68 -5.29 -11.72
CA TYR A 47 -4.59 -5.58 -10.29
C TYR A 47 -4.20 -4.33 -9.53
N PHE A 48 -4.86 -4.11 -8.39
CA PHE A 48 -4.67 -2.90 -7.59
C PHE A 48 -4.47 -3.23 -6.12
N MET A 49 -3.53 -2.52 -5.51
CA MET A 49 -3.38 -2.41 -4.06
C MET A 49 -3.45 -0.94 -3.72
N MET A 50 -4.31 -0.55 -2.79
CA MET A 50 -4.59 0.87 -2.55
C MET A 50 -4.84 1.15 -1.08
N VAL A 51 -4.20 2.19 -0.57
CA VAL A 51 -4.44 2.72 0.77
C VAL A 51 -5.13 4.07 0.60
N THR A 52 -6.26 4.24 1.27
CA THR A 52 -7.05 5.47 1.18
C THR A 52 -7.38 6.01 2.57
N ASP A 53 -7.82 7.26 2.62
CA ASP A 53 -8.24 7.89 3.87
C ASP A 53 -9.64 7.48 4.33
N ASN A 54 -10.38 6.75 3.50
CA ASN A 54 -11.71 6.24 3.86
C ASN A 54 -11.96 4.89 3.17
N VAL A 55 -11.60 3.84 3.86
CA VAL A 55 -11.66 2.45 3.33
C VAL A 55 -13.09 2.03 2.99
N ALA A 56 -14.05 2.32 3.88
CA ALA A 56 -15.44 1.90 3.68
C ALA A 56 -16.03 2.53 2.42
N LYS A 57 -15.79 3.82 2.23
CA LYS A 57 -16.30 4.57 1.08
C LYS A 57 -15.65 4.10 -0.22
N ALA A 58 -14.32 3.91 -0.19
CA ALA A 58 -13.59 3.40 -1.35
C ALA A 58 -14.07 2.01 -1.76
N LYS A 59 -14.25 1.11 -0.79
CA LYS A 59 -14.76 -0.23 -1.05
C LYS A 59 -16.12 -0.20 -1.72
N LYS A 60 -17.00 0.66 -1.25
CA LYS A 60 -18.35 0.82 -1.81
C LYS A 60 -18.30 1.27 -3.26
N VAL A 61 -17.47 2.26 -3.57
CA VAL A 61 -17.28 2.78 -4.92
C VAL A 61 -16.77 1.70 -5.87
N LEU A 62 -15.74 0.99 -5.45
CA LEU A 62 -15.10 -0.05 -6.26
C LEU A 62 -16.01 -1.25 -6.49
N THR A 63 -16.80 -1.61 -5.47
CA THR A 63 -17.78 -2.68 -5.60
C THR A 63 -18.83 -2.34 -6.67
N LYS A 64 -19.26 -1.08 -6.73
CA LYS A 64 -20.19 -0.62 -7.77
C LYS A 64 -19.60 -0.69 -9.17
N MET A 65 -18.28 -0.61 -9.29
CA MET A 65 -17.58 -0.76 -10.57
C MET A 65 -17.47 -2.23 -11.01
N GLY A 66 -17.90 -3.15 -10.17
CA GLY A 66 -17.83 -4.58 -10.46
C GLY A 66 -16.64 -5.29 -9.88
N ALA A 67 -15.84 -4.61 -9.05
CA ALA A 67 -14.68 -5.24 -8.43
C ALA A 67 -15.08 -6.04 -7.21
N GLU A 68 -14.40 -7.16 -7.01
CA GLU A 68 -14.43 -7.89 -5.75
C GLU A 68 -13.31 -7.33 -4.89
N VAL A 69 -13.66 -6.66 -3.81
CA VAL A 69 -12.71 -5.91 -2.99
C VAL A 69 -12.42 -6.63 -1.69
N HIS A 70 -11.15 -6.86 -1.42
CA HIS A 70 -10.68 -7.41 -0.14
C HIS A 70 -9.96 -6.32 0.61
N VAL A 71 -10.14 -6.30 1.93
CA VAL A 71 -9.45 -5.37 2.83
C VAL A 71 -8.49 -6.18 3.68
N GLU A 72 -7.24 -5.74 3.75
CA GLU A 72 -6.25 -6.40 4.60
C GLU A 72 -5.46 -5.39 5.40
N ASP A 73 -4.93 -5.87 6.52
CA ASP A 73 -4.04 -5.06 7.35
C ASP A 73 -2.65 -5.02 6.73
N VAL A 74 -2.06 -3.83 6.71
CA VAL A 74 -0.70 -3.61 6.25
C VAL A 74 0.01 -2.66 7.21
N LEU A 75 1.30 -2.48 7.02
CA LEU A 75 2.06 -1.44 7.70
C LEU A 75 2.39 -0.33 6.71
N SER A 76 2.20 0.90 7.16
CA SER A 76 2.67 2.07 6.45
C SER A 76 3.90 2.58 7.18
N LEU A 77 5.03 2.60 6.50
CA LEU A 77 6.30 3.05 7.07
C LEU A 77 6.66 4.41 6.53
N GLU A 78 7.09 5.28 7.42
CA GLU A 78 7.70 6.54 7.04
C GLU A 78 9.18 6.44 7.37
N VAL A 79 10.02 6.59 6.34
CA VAL A 79 11.47 6.48 6.47
C VAL A 79 12.11 7.76 5.93
N PRO A 80 13.33 8.10 6.41
CA PRO A 80 14.06 9.21 5.80
C PRO A 80 14.30 8.94 4.32
N ASN A 81 14.12 9.93 3.48
CA ASN A 81 14.36 9.78 2.05
C ASN A 81 15.86 9.94 1.75
N LYS A 82 16.61 8.89 2.04
CA LYS A 82 18.06 8.85 1.92
C LYS A 82 18.53 7.52 1.36
N VAL A 83 19.71 7.52 0.81
CA VAL A 83 20.38 6.29 0.34
C VAL A 83 20.47 5.28 1.47
N GLY A 84 20.11 4.04 1.19
CA GLY A 84 20.27 2.93 2.13
C GLY A 84 19.14 2.74 3.15
N GLN A 85 18.09 3.54 3.11
CA GLN A 85 17.02 3.41 4.10
C GLN A 85 16.18 2.15 3.90
N LEU A 86 15.89 1.78 2.66
CA LEU A 86 15.20 0.53 2.38
C LEU A 86 16.05 -0.68 2.82
N GLU A 87 17.34 -0.63 2.59
CA GLU A 87 18.25 -1.68 3.02
C GLU A 87 18.19 -1.87 4.54
N LYS A 88 18.20 -0.78 5.30
CA LYS A 88 18.12 -0.85 6.77
C LYS A 88 16.84 -1.53 7.24
N VAL A 89 15.72 -1.16 6.65
CA VAL A 89 14.41 -1.76 6.99
C VAL A 89 14.41 -3.24 6.63
N ALA A 90 14.82 -3.57 5.42
CA ALA A 90 14.83 -4.95 4.94
C ALA A 90 15.75 -5.83 5.77
N LYS A 91 16.90 -5.30 6.18
CA LYS A 91 17.88 -6.02 7.00
C LYS A 91 17.30 -6.35 8.39
N LYS A 92 16.67 -5.38 9.03
CA LYS A 92 16.03 -5.61 10.33
C LYS A 92 14.97 -6.71 10.26
N ILE A 93 14.18 -6.71 9.22
CA ILE A 93 13.13 -7.71 9.01
C ILE A 93 13.76 -9.09 8.76
N ALA A 94 14.78 -9.14 7.92
CA ALA A 94 15.49 -10.39 7.61
C ALA A 94 16.15 -10.98 8.86
N GLU A 95 16.80 -10.16 9.66
CA GLU A 95 17.46 -10.60 10.89
C GLU A 95 16.47 -11.12 11.93
N ALA A 96 15.22 -10.65 11.88
CA ALA A 96 14.15 -11.14 12.74
C ALA A 96 13.50 -12.43 12.19
N GLY A 97 13.93 -12.91 11.02
CA GLY A 97 13.40 -14.12 10.42
C GLY A 97 11.98 -13.98 9.86
N ILE A 98 11.59 -12.78 9.49
CA ILE A 98 10.23 -12.49 9.01
C ILE A 98 10.22 -12.40 7.48
N ASP A 99 9.29 -13.12 6.84
CA ASP A 99 9.11 -13.06 5.40
C ASP A 99 8.31 -11.82 5.00
N ILE A 100 8.73 -11.17 3.92
CA ILE A 100 8.01 -10.02 3.35
C ILE A 100 7.14 -10.54 2.22
N HIS A 101 5.82 -10.32 2.31
CA HIS A 101 4.89 -10.72 1.26
C HIS A 101 4.89 -9.72 0.10
N PHE A 102 4.94 -8.43 0.39
CA PHE A 102 5.14 -7.39 -0.61
C PHE A 102 5.56 -6.09 0.05
N VAL A 103 6.16 -5.24 -0.74
CA VAL A 103 6.50 -3.88 -0.35
C VAL A 103 6.39 -3.00 -1.58
N TYR A 104 5.83 -1.83 -1.43
CA TYR A 104 5.86 -0.82 -2.47
C TYR A 104 5.90 0.56 -1.83
N GLY A 105 6.37 1.52 -2.57
CA GLY A 105 6.46 2.84 -2.03
C GLY A 105 6.79 3.89 -3.05
N SER A 106 6.68 5.12 -2.61
CA SER A 106 7.03 6.29 -3.39
C SER A 106 7.93 7.15 -2.53
N PRO A 107 9.21 7.25 -2.87
CA PRO A 107 10.05 8.25 -2.22
C PRO A 107 9.56 9.60 -2.73
N GLY A 108 8.82 10.33 -1.93
CA GLY A 108 8.40 11.67 -2.26
C GLY A 108 9.61 12.58 -2.49
N LYS A 109 9.36 13.83 -2.84
CA LYS A 109 10.41 14.84 -3.00
C LYS A 109 10.83 15.44 -1.66
N GLY A 110 10.22 15.03 -0.57
CA GLY A 110 10.48 15.58 0.75
C GLY A 110 11.59 14.87 1.50
N LYS A 111 11.63 15.11 2.79
CA LYS A 111 12.60 14.51 3.70
C LYS A 111 12.29 13.06 4.03
N THR A 112 11.05 12.63 3.80
CA THR A 112 10.60 11.28 4.12
C THR A 112 10.02 10.58 2.89
N ALA A 113 10.07 9.26 2.92
CA ALA A 113 9.44 8.39 1.93
C ALA A 113 8.45 7.48 2.64
N THR A 114 7.41 7.08 1.94
CA THR A 114 6.40 6.17 2.50
C THR A 114 6.52 4.81 1.83
N LEU A 115 6.54 3.75 2.64
CA LEU A 115 6.54 2.38 2.17
C LEU A 115 5.30 1.68 2.72
N VAL A 116 4.63 0.89 1.89
CA VAL A 116 3.54 0.02 2.32
C VAL A 116 4.08 -1.40 2.32
N LEU A 117 3.87 -2.10 3.42
CA LEU A 117 4.55 -3.36 3.68
C LEU A 117 3.58 -4.39 4.27
N LYS A 118 3.61 -5.60 3.73
CA LYS A 118 2.90 -6.74 4.30
C LYS A 118 3.89 -7.85 4.58
N THR A 119 3.87 -8.36 5.80
CA THR A 119 4.79 -9.42 6.23
C THR A 119 4.04 -10.59 6.84
N ALA A 120 4.77 -11.67 7.10
CA ALA A 120 4.23 -12.84 7.78
C ALA A 120 3.85 -12.53 9.24
N ASN A 121 4.40 -11.45 9.82
CA ASN A 121 4.11 -11.04 11.18
C ASN A 121 4.29 -9.53 11.33
N ASP A 122 3.25 -8.77 10.96
CA ASP A 122 3.29 -7.30 10.98
C ASP A 122 3.54 -6.73 12.37
N ARG A 123 2.98 -7.36 13.39
CA ARG A 123 3.14 -6.91 14.76
C ARG A 123 4.61 -6.94 15.20
N LYS A 124 5.29 -8.04 14.91
CA LYS A 124 6.72 -8.18 15.23
C LYS A 124 7.55 -7.24 14.34
N THR A 125 7.18 -7.12 13.07
CA THR A 125 7.85 -6.23 12.13
C THR A 125 7.83 -4.79 12.63
N ALA A 126 6.68 -4.31 13.08
CA ALA A 126 6.57 -2.96 13.61
C ALA A 126 7.51 -2.73 14.79
N LYS A 127 7.67 -3.73 15.65
CA LYS A 127 8.58 -3.63 16.81
C LYS A 127 10.05 -3.57 16.40
N VAL A 128 10.47 -4.44 15.48
CA VAL A 128 11.89 -4.48 15.08
C VAL A 128 12.30 -3.26 14.26
N ILE A 129 11.38 -2.68 13.50
CA ILE A 129 11.63 -1.46 12.74
C ILE A 129 11.82 -0.26 13.68
N ALA A 130 11.02 -0.18 14.74
CA ALA A 130 11.07 0.91 15.70
C ALA A 130 12.30 0.83 16.62
N ALA A 131 12.93 -0.32 16.70
CA ALA A 131 14.08 -0.54 17.58
C ALA A 131 15.37 0.14 17.11
#